data_462a8ce2cbe4f4d25313b1a6c99bec9b
#
_entry.id   462a8ce2cbe4f4d25313b1a6c99bec9b
#
_cell.length_a   1.000
_cell.length_b   1.000
_cell.length_c   1.000
_cell.angle_alpha   90.00
_cell.angle_beta   90.00
_cell.angle_gamma   90.00
#
_symmetry.space_group_name_H-M   'P 1'
#
loop_
_entity.id
_entity.type
_entity.pdbx_description
1 polymer ?
#
loop_
_entity_poly.entity_id
_entity_poly.type
_entity_poly.pdbx_seq_one_letter_code
_entity_poly.pdbx_strand_id
1 'polypeptide(L)'
;MSDLSFQNNVPDLLLSGKELPSFKFELEKSQGKVMGNSFGKEATVEQLPVSKGIAGVSMQLEPGVMRELHWHATAAEWAFVLKGRARTTVINPAGQTETNDFEPGDIWYFPRGHAHVLECLGNEPTHFILIFDNGYFSEFGTFSITDWIGHAPKPLPAKNFGLPESAFDGFPKEEVYFARGSTPPEPMQENLQGPRLAPPETHKFRMLAGAPHAIFKGGREWRIDSTRFPISTTITGVILDLEPGALRELHWHPNADEWQYVIDGNLTVTMFGSHGRFRTEQLHAGDVGYIPQGYGHSIENVGSKASRMLIGFNTGTYQAIDLSAWIAGNPVDVLATNFGKPPSLFEKFPRKDVFIAPNQ
;
A
#
# COMPACT_ATOMS: atom_id res chain seq x y z
N MET A 1 18.16 -21.42 36.09
CA MET A 1 18.27 -20.54 34.94
C MET A 1 17.98 -21.39 33.73
N SER A 2 16.75 -21.33 33.25
CA SER A 2 16.31 -22.11 32.07
C SER A 2 16.76 -21.37 30.80
N ASP A 3 17.55 -22.08 30.06
CA ASP A 3 18.06 -21.66 28.72
C ASP A 3 16.87 -21.57 27.76
N LEU A 4 16.41 -20.36 27.49
CA LEU A 4 15.44 -20.09 26.42
C LEU A 4 16.17 -20.03 25.08
N SER A 5 16.56 -21.20 24.56
CA SER A 5 17.02 -21.31 23.18
C SER A 5 15.83 -21.16 22.25
N PHE A 6 15.63 -19.98 21.69
CA PHE A 6 14.79 -19.78 20.53
C PHE A 6 15.43 -20.47 19.32
N GLN A 7 15.02 -21.71 19.05
CA GLN A 7 15.36 -22.38 17.79
C GLN A 7 14.43 -21.86 16.68
N ASN A 8 14.76 -20.71 16.10
CA ASN A 8 14.27 -20.35 14.79
C ASN A 8 15.27 -20.86 13.76
N ASN A 9 14.96 -21.98 13.12
CA ASN A 9 15.79 -22.65 12.10
C ASN A 9 15.86 -21.94 10.75
N VAL A 10 15.35 -20.71 10.61
CA VAL A 10 15.53 -19.86 9.43
C VAL A 10 16.30 -18.64 9.91
N PRO A 11 17.52 -18.38 9.40
CA PRO A 11 18.22 -17.15 9.75
C PRO A 11 17.34 -15.97 9.32
N ASP A 12 16.82 -15.22 10.27
CA ASP A 12 16.24 -13.93 9.99
C ASP A 12 17.38 -13.02 9.50
N LEU A 13 17.42 -12.76 8.21
CA LEU A 13 18.45 -11.91 7.59
C LEU A 13 18.51 -10.53 8.25
N LEU A 14 17.40 -10.08 8.83
CA LEU A 14 17.32 -8.84 9.59
C LEU A 14 18.01 -8.94 10.96
N LEU A 15 18.06 -10.13 11.58
CA LEU A 15 18.62 -10.35 12.91
C LEU A 15 20.04 -10.93 12.89
N SER A 16 20.38 -11.77 11.92
CA SER A 16 21.61 -12.57 11.90
C SER A 16 22.74 -12.03 11.03
N GLY A 17 22.43 -11.14 10.08
CA GLY A 17 23.44 -10.55 9.16
C GLY A 17 24.34 -9.50 9.84
N LYS A 18 25.57 -9.34 9.36
CA LYS A 18 26.45 -8.23 9.75
C LYS A 18 25.93 -6.88 9.27
N GLU A 19 25.22 -6.87 8.14
CA GLU A 19 24.61 -5.70 7.51
C GLU A 19 23.11 -5.94 7.34
N LEU A 20 22.32 -4.87 7.32
CA LEU A 20 20.92 -4.95 6.96
C LEU A 20 20.80 -5.24 5.46
N PRO A 21 19.87 -6.11 5.02
CA PRO A 21 19.59 -6.34 3.62
C PRO A 21 19.07 -5.08 2.95
N SER A 22 19.11 -5.02 1.60
CA SER A 22 18.44 -3.96 0.86
C SER A 22 16.93 -4.02 1.12
N PHE A 23 16.37 -2.84 1.34
CA PHE A 23 14.94 -2.64 1.51
C PHE A 23 14.32 -1.79 0.39
N LYS A 24 15.06 -1.64 -0.73
CA LYS A 24 14.66 -0.88 -1.92
C LYS A 24 14.42 -1.82 -3.10
N PHE A 25 13.41 -1.48 -3.92
CA PHE A 25 13.15 -2.09 -5.22
C PHE A 25 12.70 -1.04 -6.25
N GLU A 26 13.19 -1.11 -7.48
CA GLU A 26 12.85 -0.17 -8.56
C GLU A 26 11.61 -0.66 -9.31
N LEU A 27 10.41 -0.47 -8.72
CA LEU A 27 9.14 -1.04 -9.20
C LEU A 27 8.83 -0.61 -10.64
N GLU A 28 8.97 0.68 -10.96
CA GLU A 28 8.63 1.18 -12.30
C GLU A 28 9.61 0.75 -13.40
N LYS A 29 10.79 0.26 -13.03
CA LYS A 29 11.76 -0.32 -13.98
C LYS A 29 11.62 -1.83 -14.10
N SER A 30 10.80 -2.47 -13.27
CA SER A 30 10.63 -3.92 -13.29
C SER A 30 9.81 -4.38 -14.49
N GLN A 31 9.92 -5.66 -14.79
CA GLN A 31 9.05 -6.32 -15.75
C GLN A 31 7.70 -6.64 -15.10
N GLY A 32 6.64 -6.72 -15.92
CA GLY A 32 5.31 -7.03 -15.48
C GLY A 32 4.48 -7.70 -16.57
N LYS A 33 3.20 -7.95 -16.30
CA LYS A 33 2.22 -8.32 -17.34
C LYS A 33 1.88 -7.05 -18.13
N VAL A 34 1.88 -7.15 -19.46
CA VAL A 34 1.70 -5.99 -20.36
C VAL A 34 0.69 -6.33 -21.46
N MET A 35 -0.20 -5.38 -21.77
CA MET A 35 -1.07 -5.38 -22.95
C MET A 35 -1.16 -3.96 -23.54
N GLY A 36 -0.50 -3.71 -24.67
CA GLY A 36 -0.33 -2.34 -25.18
C GLY A 36 0.48 -1.51 -24.21
N ASN A 37 -0.09 -0.37 -23.79
CA ASN A 37 0.49 0.47 -22.72
C ASN A 37 -0.15 0.19 -21.34
N SER A 38 -1.05 -0.78 -21.24
CA SER A 38 -1.54 -1.29 -19.94
C SER A 38 -0.48 -2.20 -19.32
N PHE A 39 -0.26 -2.08 -18.03
CA PHE A 39 0.70 -2.92 -17.32
C PHE A 39 0.30 -3.16 -15.86
N GLY A 40 0.76 -4.27 -15.31
CA GLY A 40 0.81 -4.56 -13.89
C GLY A 40 2.23 -4.99 -13.52
N LYS A 41 2.88 -4.26 -12.61
CA LYS A 41 4.22 -4.53 -12.09
C LYS A 41 4.14 -4.73 -10.59
N GLU A 42 4.72 -5.79 -10.07
CA GLU A 42 4.59 -6.11 -8.65
C GLU A 42 5.93 -6.11 -7.91
N ALA A 43 5.86 -5.85 -6.61
CA ALA A 43 6.91 -6.02 -5.62
C ALA A 43 6.37 -6.88 -4.47
N THR A 44 6.67 -8.16 -4.50
CA THR A 44 6.36 -9.16 -3.47
C THR A 44 7.63 -9.56 -2.74
N VAL A 45 7.57 -10.55 -1.84
CA VAL A 45 8.78 -11.13 -1.23
C VAL A 45 9.77 -11.71 -2.25
N GLU A 46 9.33 -12.04 -3.47
CA GLU A 46 10.21 -12.55 -4.52
C GLU A 46 11.13 -11.46 -5.07
N GLN A 47 10.59 -10.25 -5.27
CA GLN A 47 11.36 -9.10 -5.76
C GLN A 47 12.04 -8.33 -4.62
N LEU A 48 11.39 -8.27 -3.45
CA LEU A 48 11.88 -7.57 -2.25
C LEU A 48 11.76 -8.48 -1.02
N PRO A 49 12.75 -9.34 -0.74
CA PRO A 49 12.66 -10.40 0.28
C PRO A 49 12.37 -9.94 1.72
N VAL A 50 12.61 -8.66 2.03
CA VAL A 50 12.27 -8.08 3.34
C VAL A 50 10.77 -7.77 3.47
N SER A 51 10.04 -7.63 2.36
CA SER A 51 8.64 -7.22 2.29
C SER A 51 7.69 -8.39 2.58
N LYS A 52 7.77 -8.96 3.77
CA LYS A 52 7.00 -10.16 4.16
C LYS A 52 5.53 -9.86 4.48
N GLY A 53 5.24 -8.69 4.99
CA GLY A 53 3.90 -8.32 5.45
C GLY A 53 3.08 -7.51 4.44
N ILE A 54 3.70 -6.99 3.37
CA ILE A 54 3.02 -6.14 2.38
C ILE A 54 3.58 -6.46 0.99
N ALA A 55 2.70 -6.59 0.00
CA ALA A 55 3.05 -6.54 -1.41
C ALA A 55 2.49 -5.26 -2.03
N GLY A 56 3.11 -4.76 -3.10
CA GLY A 56 2.62 -3.59 -3.82
C GLY A 56 2.65 -3.80 -5.33
N VAL A 57 1.75 -3.12 -6.03
CA VAL A 57 1.62 -3.20 -7.50
C VAL A 57 1.44 -1.80 -8.07
N SER A 58 2.17 -1.52 -9.13
CA SER A 58 1.90 -0.39 -10.02
C SER A 58 1.08 -0.89 -11.20
N MET A 59 -0.13 -0.34 -11.39
CA MET A 59 -1.01 -0.76 -12.48
C MET A 59 -1.47 0.44 -13.31
N GLN A 60 -1.36 0.31 -14.63
CA GLN A 60 -1.91 1.25 -15.60
C GLN A 60 -2.87 0.55 -16.55
N LEU A 61 -4.01 1.17 -16.79
CA LEU A 61 -5.00 0.70 -17.77
C LEU A 61 -5.20 1.79 -18.84
N GLU A 62 -5.14 1.39 -20.11
CA GLU A 62 -5.53 2.24 -21.24
C GLU A 62 -7.06 2.38 -21.35
N PRO A 63 -7.57 3.43 -22.03
CA PRO A 63 -8.99 3.52 -22.36
C PRO A 63 -9.51 2.24 -23.01
N GLY A 64 -10.66 1.75 -22.52
CA GLY A 64 -11.28 0.50 -22.96
C GLY A 64 -10.57 -0.77 -22.49
N VAL A 65 -9.62 -0.67 -21.57
CA VAL A 65 -9.00 -1.82 -20.89
C VAL A 65 -9.49 -1.91 -19.46
N MET A 66 -9.74 -3.12 -19.03
CA MET A 66 -10.06 -3.45 -17.64
C MET A 66 -9.14 -4.55 -17.10
N ARG A 67 -8.87 -4.53 -15.80
CA ARG A 67 -8.44 -5.70 -15.04
C ARG A 67 -9.67 -6.55 -14.81
N GLU A 68 -9.65 -7.79 -15.30
CA GLU A 68 -10.84 -8.64 -15.33
C GLU A 68 -11.48 -8.85 -13.95
N LEU A 69 -12.71 -9.40 -13.92
CA LEU A 69 -13.39 -9.77 -12.68
C LEU A 69 -12.59 -10.86 -11.95
N HIS A 70 -12.18 -10.55 -10.73
CA HIS A 70 -11.32 -11.41 -9.91
C HIS A 70 -11.51 -11.14 -8.42
N TRP A 71 -10.87 -11.96 -7.57
CA TRP A 71 -10.79 -11.73 -6.13
C TRP A 71 -9.47 -12.23 -5.56
N HIS A 72 -9.13 -11.74 -4.37
CA HIS A 72 -7.93 -12.07 -3.65
C HIS A 72 -8.27 -12.91 -2.42
N ALA A 73 -7.83 -14.18 -2.38
CA ALA A 73 -8.17 -15.08 -1.28
C ALA A 73 -7.39 -14.77 0.01
N THR A 74 -6.14 -14.30 -0.12
CA THR A 74 -5.19 -14.21 0.99
C THR A 74 -4.77 -12.79 1.36
N ALA A 75 -5.24 -11.78 0.63
CA ALA A 75 -4.91 -10.39 0.87
C ALA A 75 -6.14 -9.48 0.69
N ALA A 76 -6.21 -8.41 1.47
CA ALA A 76 -7.04 -7.25 1.18
C ALA A 76 -6.29 -6.33 0.20
N GLU A 77 -7.01 -5.57 -0.60
CA GLU A 77 -6.48 -4.59 -1.53
C GLU A 77 -6.81 -3.18 -1.07
N TRP A 78 -5.80 -2.33 -1.03
CA TRP A 78 -5.93 -0.89 -0.87
C TRP A 78 -5.26 -0.21 -2.06
N ALA A 79 -5.87 0.85 -2.60
CA ALA A 79 -5.34 1.52 -3.77
C ALA A 79 -5.35 3.03 -3.65
N PHE A 80 -4.42 3.68 -4.37
CA PHE A 80 -4.33 5.12 -4.53
C PHE A 80 -4.22 5.49 -6.00
N VAL A 81 -5.12 6.35 -6.48
CA VAL A 81 -5.12 6.81 -7.88
C VAL A 81 -4.10 7.93 -8.05
N LEU A 82 -3.09 7.67 -8.90
CA LEU A 82 -2.03 8.63 -9.23
C LEU A 82 -2.45 9.56 -10.38
N LYS A 83 -3.06 8.99 -11.43
CA LYS A 83 -3.36 9.70 -12.67
C LYS A 83 -4.57 9.07 -13.37
N GLY A 84 -5.26 9.89 -14.18
CA GLY A 84 -6.42 9.44 -14.92
C GLY A 84 -7.60 9.17 -13.99
N ARG A 85 -8.58 8.42 -14.48
CA ARG A 85 -9.80 8.08 -13.74
C ARG A 85 -10.06 6.59 -13.85
N ALA A 86 -10.48 5.97 -12.76
CA ALA A 86 -10.82 4.56 -12.70
C ALA A 86 -12.28 4.38 -12.29
N ARG A 87 -12.91 3.30 -12.76
CA ARG A 87 -14.17 2.79 -12.22
C ARG A 87 -13.94 1.42 -11.63
N THR A 88 -14.51 1.16 -10.46
CA THR A 88 -14.53 -0.16 -9.87
C THR A 88 -15.96 -0.61 -9.63
N THR A 89 -16.20 -1.90 -9.77
CA THR A 89 -17.41 -2.55 -9.26
C THR A 89 -16.99 -3.69 -8.35
N VAL A 90 -17.53 -3.71 -7.13
CA VAL A 90 -17.18 -4.70 -6.10
C VAL A 90 -18.46 -5.32 -5.53
N ILE A 91 -18.37 -6.61 -5.14
CA ILE A 91 -19.45 -7.33 -4.45
C ILE A 91 -18.95 -7.81 -3.09
N ASN A 92 -19.79 -7.65 -2.06
CA ASN A 92 -19.53 -8.13 -0.71
C ASN A 92 -20.18 -9.52 -0.45
N PRO A 93 -19.90 -10.19 0.70
CA PRO A 93 -20.47 -11.49 1.03
C PRO A 93 -22.00 -11.51 1.19
N ALA A 94 -22.64 -10.36 1.40
CA ALA A 94 -24.11 -10.23 1.44
C ALA A 94 -24.73 -10.13 0.04
N GLY A 95 -23.92 -10.20 -1.03
CA GLY A 95 -24.37 -10.05 -2.41
C GLY A 95 -24.68 -8.60 -2.80
N GLN A 96 -24.30 -7.63 -1.97
CA GLN A 96 -24.48 -6.22 -2.28
C GLN A 96 -23.32 -5.73 -3.14
N THR A 97 -23.64 -4.95 -4.17
CA THR A 97 -22.66 -4.39 -5.10
C THR A 97 -22.51 -2.89 -4.89
N GLU A 98 -21.31 -2.37 -5.16
CA GLU A 98 -21.02 -0.96 -5.22
C GLU A 98 -20.19 -0.66 -6.46
N THR A 99 -20.58 0.37 -7.22
CA THR A 99 -19.77 0.90 -8.32
C THR A 99 -19.39 2.34 -8.01
N ASN A 100 -18.11 2.64 -8.11
CA ASN A 100 -17.55 3.97 -7.83
C ASN A 100 -16.61 4.42 -8.94
N ASP A 101 -16.63 5.72 -9.22
CA ASP A 101 -15.64 6.42 -10.04
C ASP A 101 -14.60 7.08 -9.14
N PHE A 102 -13.33 7.01 -9.53
CA PHE A 102 -12.18 7.51 -8.77
C PHE A 102 -11.38 8.50 -9.61
N GLU A 103 -10.86 9.53 -8.93
CA GLU A 103 -10.00 10.57 -9.48
C GLU A 103 -8.64 10.56 -8.77
N PRO A 104 -7.61 11.23 -9.30
CA PRO A 104 -6.31 11.33 -8.63
C PRO A 104 -6.44 11.81 -7.18
N GLY A 105 -5.84 11.06 -6.26
CA GLY A 105 -5.95 11.30 -4.81
C GLY A 105 -7.12 10.62 -4.11
N ASP A 106 -7.96 9.90 -4.85
CA ASP A 106 -8.96 8.99 -4.27
C ASP A 106 -8.32 7.62 -3.97
N ILE A 107 -8.92 6.90 -3.03
CA ILE A 107 -8.52 5.56 -2.61
C ILE A 107 -9.71 4.62 -2.58
N TRP A 108 -9.44 3.32 -2.75
CA TRP A 108 -10.40 2.26 -2.45
C TRP A 108 -9.80 1.22 -1.50
N TYR A 109 -10.67 0.44 -0.89
CA TYR A 109 -10.29 -0.72 -0.11
C TYR A 109 -11.26 -1.87 -0.37
N PHE A 110 -10.72 -3.03 -0.74
CA PHE A 110 -11.47 -4.28 -0.91
C PHE A 110 -11.02 -5.30 0.13
N PRO A 111 -11.89 -5.70 1.06
CA PRO A 111 -11.59 -6.77 1.98
C PRO A 111 -11.28 -8.08 1.25
N ARG A 112 -10.56 -8.97 1.90
CA ARG A 112 -10.24 -10.29 1.36
C ARG A 112 -11.49 -11.00 0.85
N GLY A 113 -11.41 -11.60 -0.34
CA GLY A 113 -12.49 -12.35 -0.97
C GLY A 113 -13.59 -11.51 -1.61
N HIS A 114 -13.54 -10.17 -1.56
CA HIS A 114 -14.49 -9.33 -2.28
C HIS A 114 -14.15 -9.32 -3.76
N ALA A 115 -15.05 -9.87 -4.58
CA ALA A 115 -14.84 -9.92 -6.03
C ALA A 115 -15.08 -8.55 -6.65
N HIS A 116 -14.19 -8.16 -7.58
CA HIS A 116 -14.20 -6.82 -8.18
C HIS A 116 -13.65 -6.81 -9.60
N VAL A 117 -13.84 -5.67 -10.26
CA VAL A 117 -13.29 -5.32 -11.57
C VAL A 117 -12.78 -3.88 -11.52
N LEU A 118 -11.68 -3.62 -12.23
CA LEU A 118 -11.09 -2.28 -12.36
C LEU A 118 -11.13 -1.87 -13.83
N GLU A 119 -11.68 -0.70 -14.14
CA GLU A 119 -11.85 -0.21 -15.50
C GLU A 119 -11.19 1.16 -15.65
N CYS A 120 -10.56 1.41 -16.79
CA CYS A 120 -10.15 2.76 -17.17
C CYS A 120 -11.37 3.57 -17.55
N LEU A 121 -11.58 4.72 -16.91
CA LEU A 121 -12.68 5.63 -17.15
C LEU A 121 -12.22 6.86 -17.96
N GLY A 122 -12.95 7.16 -19.03
CA GLY A 122 -12.61 8.29 -19.89
C GLY A 122 -11.61 7.95 -21.00
N ASN A 123 -10.94 8.97 -21.54
CA ASN A 123 -10.09 8.86 -22.74
C ASN A 123 -8.59 8.89 -22.47
N GLU A 124 -8.20 9.02 -21.19
CA GLU A 124 -6.80 9.03 -20.75
C GLU A 124 -6.50 7.76 -19.93
N PRO A 125 -5.29 7.21 -20.02
CA PRO A 125 -4.91 6.08 -19.17
C PRO A 125 -5.06 6.41 -17.69
N THR A 126 -5.56 5.46 -16.91
CA THR A 126 -5.54 5.53 -15.46
C THR A 126 -4.33 4.79 -14.90
N HIS A 127 -3.67 5.36 -13.89
CA HIS A 127 -2.52 4.77 -13.19
C HIS A 127 -2.77 4.85 -11.70
N PHE A 128 -2.61 3.73 -11.01
CA PHE A 128 -2.82 3.61 -9.57
C PHE A 128 -1.83 2.62 -8.94
N ILE A 129 -1.60 2.80 -7.65
CA ILE A 129 -0.79 1.90 -6.84
C ILE A 129 -1.71 1.06 -5.98
N LEU A 130 -1.52 -0.26 -5.98
CA LEU A 130 -2.20 -1.23 -5.12
C LEU A 130 -1.26 -1.65 -4.00
N ILE A 131 -1.82 -1.79 -2.80
CA ILE A 131 -1.13 -2.26 -1.60
C ILE A 131 -1.94 -3.42 -1.01
N PHE A 132 -1.26 -4.53 -0.75
CA PHE A 132 -1.83 -5.77 -0.22
C PHE A 132 -1.24 -6.08 1.15
N ASP A 133 -2.06 -6.47 2.10
CA ASP A 133 -1.67 -6.79 3.49
C ASP A 133 -1.00 -8.18 3.65
N ASN A 134 -0.29 -8.61 2.62
CA ASN A 134 0.44 -9.88 2.61
C ASN A 134 1.58 -9.82 1.57
N GLY A 135 2.82 -9.86 2.01
CA GLY A 135 4.00 -9.81 1.12
C GLY A 135 4.18 -11.04 0.21
N TYR A 136 3.54 -12.16 0.54
CA TYR A 136 3.55 -13.39 -0.27
C TYR A 136 2.43 -13.42 -1.32
N PHE A 137 1.54 -12.43 -1.30
CA PHE A 137 0.50 -12.32 -2.30
C PHE A 137 1.05 -11.77 -3.61
N SER A 138 0.79 -12.46 -4.72
CA SER A 138 1.08 -11.99 -6.07
C SER A 138 -0.22 -11.65 -6.79
N GLU A 139 -0.29 -10.47 -7.36
CA GLU A 139 -1.38 -10.02 -8.23
C GLU A 139 -1.47 -10.86 -9.52
N PHE A 140 -0.39 -11.56 -9.87
CA PHE A 140 -0.36 -12.45 -11.02
C PHE A 140 -0.93 -13.85 -10.73
N GLY A 141 -1.30 -14.12 -9.48
CA GLY A 141 -1.89 -15.38 -9.01
C GLY A 141 -3.28 -15.20 -8.39
N THR A 142 -4.08 -14.25 -8.89
CA THR A 142 -5.45 -13.99 -8.43
C THR A 142 -6.44 -15.08 -8.85
N PHE A 143 -7.59 -15.14 -8.21
CA PHE A 143 -8.70 -16.00 -8.61
C PHE A 143 -9.55 -15.27 -9.65
N SER A 144 -9.40 -15.63 -10.92
CA SER A 144 -10.09 -15.05 -12.04
C SER A 144 -11.41 -15.76 -12.34
N ILE A 145 -12.45 -15.00 -12.70
CA ILE A 145 -13.74 -15.56 -13.09
C ILE A 145 -13.64 -16.35 -14.41
N THR A 146 -12.80 -15.88 -15.33
CA THR A 146 -12.61 -16.56 -16.63
C THR A 146 -11.92 -17.89 -16.46
N ASP A 147 -10.88 -17.95 -15.63
CA ASP A 147 -10.19 -19.20 -15.27
C ASP A 147 -11.14 -20.19 -14.60
N TRP A 148 -11.93 -19.73 -13.63
CA TRP A 148 -12.87 -20.59 -12.92
C TRP A 148 -13.94 -21.18 -13.84
N ILE A 149 -14.64 -20.36 -14.62
CA ILE A 149 -15.69 -20.82 -15.54
C ILE A 149 -15.09 -21.66 -16.66
N GLY A 150 -13.94 -21.27 -17.20
CA GLY A 150 -13.27 -21.97 -18.31
C GLY A 150 -12.80 -23.39 -17.95
N HIS A 151 -12.44 -23.63 -16.68
CA HIS A 151 -11.99 -24.92 -16.17
C HIS A 151 -13.08 -25.70 -15.44
N ALA A 152 -14.21 -25.10 -15.07
CA ALA A 152 -15.31 -25.82 -14.44
C ALA A 152 -15.90 -26.85 -15.40
N PRO A 153 -16.16 -28.10 -14.94
CA PRO A 153 -16.92 -29.07 -15.74
C PRO A 153 -18.25 -28.47 -16.17
N LYS A 154 -18.52 -28.38 -17.47
CA LYS A 154 -19.69 -27.68 -18.05
C LYS A 154 -21.05 -27.99 -17.39
N PRO A 155 -21.34 -29.23 -16.92
CA PRO A 155 -22.58 -29.49 -16.19
C PRO A 155 -22.76 -28.65 -14.92
N LEU A 156 -21.67 -28.20 -14.26
CA LEU A 156 -21.74 -27.43 -13.04
C LEU A 156 -22.28 -26.01 -13.30
N PRO A 157 -21.64 -25.15 -14.15
CA PRO A 157 -22.18 -23.84 -14.47
C PRO A 157 -23.52 -23.94 -15.22
N ALA A 158 -23.75 -24.95 -16.08
CA ALA A 158 -25.03 -25.16 -16.72
C ALA A 158 -26.18 -25.35 -15.69
N LYS A 159 -25.96 -26.20 -14.69
CA LYS A 159 -26.90 -26.38 -13.58
C LYS A 159 -27.07 -25.18 -12.72
N ASN A 160 -25.94 -24.47 -12.40
CA ASN A 160 -25.94 -23.28 -11.54
C ASN A 160 -26.78 -22.13 -12.13
N PHE A 161 -26.67 -21.92 -13.45
CA PHE A 161 -27.32 -20.80 -14.14
C PHE A 161 -28.62 -21.21 -14.85
N GLY A 162 -28.98 -22.49 -14.87
CA GLY A 162 -30.18 -23.00 -15.60
C GLY A 162 -30.04 -22.86 -17.12
N LEU A 163 -28.83 -22.95 -17.66
CA LEU A 163 -28.52 -22.82 -19.08
C LEU A 163 -28.06 -24.17 -19.66
N PRO A 164 -28.17 -24.38 -20.99
CA PRO A 164 -27.58 -25.57 -21.62
C PRO A 164 -26.06 -25.54 -21.53
N GLU A 165 -25.40 -26.72 -21.50
CA GLU A 165 -23.95 -26.84 -21.43
C GLU A 165 -23.25 -26.10 -22.60
N SER A 166 -23.88 -26.07 -23.77
CA SER A 166 -23.37 -25.34 -24.95
C SER A 166 -23.26 -23.83 -24.76
N ALA A 167 -23.95 -23.26 -23.78
CA ALA A 167 -23.80 -21.81 -23.45
C ALA A 167 -22.40 -21.49 -22.94
N PHE A 168 -21.64 -22.48 -22.48
CA PHE A 168 -20.28 -22.33 -21.95
C PHE A 168 -19.20 -22.75 -22.97
N ASP A 169 -19.59 -22.97 -24.24
CA ASP A 169 -18.64 -23.21 -25.29
C ASP A 169 -17.89 -21.93 -25.67
N GLY A 170 -16.57 -22.02 -25.85
CA GLY A 170 -15.74 -20.89 -26.26
C GLY A 170 -15.40 -19.89 -25.17
N PHE A 171 -15.74 -20.15 -23.90
CA PHE A 171 -15.21 -19.35 -22.78
C PHE A 171 -13.67 -19.49 -22.73
N PRO A 172 -12.95 -18.40 -22.37
CA PRO A 172 -11.51 -18.49 -22.14
C PRO A 172 -11.19 -19.58 -21.13
N LYS A 173 -10.10 -20.30 -21.37
CA LYS A 173 -9.64 -21.40 -20.48
C LYS A 173 -8.49 -20.97 -19.55
N GLU A 174 -8.10 -19.73 -19.62
CA GLU A 174 -7.02 -19.16 -18.83
C GLU A 174 -7.42 -17.77 -18.35
N GLU A 175 -6.76 -17.28 -17.31
CA GLU A 175 -6.88 -15.92 -16.86
C GLU A 175 -6.63 -14.95 -18.03
N VAL A 176 -7.56 -14.06 -18.28
CA VAL A 176 -7.40 -13.01 -19.30
C VAL A 176 -6.50 -11.88 -18.77
N TYR A 177 -6.52 -11.63 -17.49
CA TYR A 177 -5.84 -10.60 -16.74
C TYR A 177 -6.25 -9.18 -17.17
N PHE A 178 -5.85 -8.75 -18.37
CA PHE A 178 -6.37 -7.54 -19.01
C PHE A 178 -7.34 -7.92 -20.13
N ALA A 179 -8.53 -7.34 -20.07
CA ALA A 179 -9.52 -7.48 -21.14
C ALA A 179 -9.75 -6.14 -21.81
N ARG A 180 -9.88 -6.15 -23.15
CA ARG A 180 -10.18 -4.96 -23.93
C ARG A 180 -11.64 -4.95 -24.34
N GLY A 181 -12.34 -3.88 -24.03
CA GLY A 181 -13.74 -3.65 -24.36
C GLY A 181 -14.01 -2.18 -24.67
N SER A 182 -15.26 -1.77 -24.49
CA SER A 182 -15.64 -0.36 -24.59
C SER A 182 -15.25 0.40 -23.32
N THR A 183 -14.94 1.69 -23.45
CA THR A 183 -14.82 2.59 -22.30
C THR A 183 -16.17 2.64 -21.58
N PRO A 184 -16.19 2.56 -20.23
CA PRO A 184 -17.41 2.64 -19.46
C PRO A 184 -18.18 3.95 -19.75
N PRO A 185 -19.54 3.89 -19.84
CA PRO A 185 -20.33 5.09 -20.15
C PRO A 185 -20.30 6.13 -19.03
N GLU A 186 -20.33 7.40 -19.39
CA GLU A 186 -20.49 8.53 -18.50
C GLU A 186 -21.76 9.35 -18.85
N PRO A 187 -22.61 9.70 -17.89
CA PRO A 187 -22.58 9.27 -16.47
C PRO A 187 -22.81 7.78 -16.33
N MET A 188 -22.45 7.24 -15.14
CA MET A 188 -22.63 5.82 -14.83
C MET A 188 -24.06 5.36 -15.13
N GLN A 189 -24.20 4.36 -16.00
CA GLN A 189 -25.48 3.71 -16.23
C GLN A 189 -25.65 2.60 -15.21
N GLU A 190 -26.72 2.73 -14.41
CA GLU A 190 -27.01 1.78 -13.35
C GLU A 190 -27.72 0.55 -13.93
N ASN A 191 -26.96 -0.38 -14.52
CA ASN A 191 -27.48 -1.66 -14.97
C ASN A 191 -27.34 -2.77 -13.92
N LEU A 192 -26.97 -2.43 -12.69
CA LEU A 192 -26.76 -3.40 -11.62
C LEU A 192 -28.10 -3.99 -11.17
N GLN A 193 -28.29 -5.28 -11.39
CA GLN A 193 -29.38 -6.06 -10.84
C GLN A 193 -28.93 -6.65 -9.52
N GLY A 194 -29.60 -6.33 -8.42
CA GLY A 194 -29.28 -6.85 -7.10
C GLY A 194 -29.24 -5.77 -6.02
N PRO A 195 -29.08 -6.17 -4.76
CA PRO A 195 -28.98 -5.24 -3.64
C PRO A 195 -27.70 -4.41 -3.74
N ARG A 196 -27.79 -3.14 -3.31
CA ARG A 196 -26.68 -2.20 -3.31
C ARG A 196 -26.16 -1.99 -1.92
N LEU A 197 -24.85 -1.72 -1.82
CA LEU A 197 -24.25 -1.22 -0.60
C LEU A 197 -24.79 0.19 -0.33
N ALA A 198 -25.18 0.46 0.91
CA ALA A 198 -25.74 1.74 1.33
C ALA A 198 -24.74 2.51 2.22
N PRO A 199 -24.68 3.84 2.11
CA PRO A 199 -23.93 4.65 3.06
C PRO A 199 -24.33 4.35 4.52
N PRO A 200 -23.40 4.39 5.49
CA PRO A 200 -22.02 4.86 5.38
C PRO A 200 -21.01 3.81 4.90
N GLU A 201 -21.44 2.59 4.62
CA GLU A 201 -20.58 1.54 4.11
C GLU A 201 -20.21 1.87 2.67
N THR A 202 -18.93 2.04 2.37
CA THR A 202 -18.42 2.33 1.03
C THR A 202 -16.99 1.83 0.91
N HIS A 203 -16.62 1.42 -0.30
CA HIS A 203 -15.26 1.02 -0.65
C HIS A 203 -14.41 2.20 -1.17
N LYS A 204 -14.97 3.41 -1.21
CA LYS A 204 -14.30 4.62 -1.70
C LYS A 204 -14.06 5.63 -0.58
N PHE A 205 -12.88 6.27 -0.62
CA PHE A 205 -12.58 7.45 0.20
C PHE A 205 -11.79 8.49 -0.60
N ARG A 206 -12.13 9.78 -0.45
CA ARG A 206 -11.46 10.89 -1.14
C ARG A 206 -10.33 11.44 -0.28
N MET A 207 -9.16 10.77 -0.32
CA MET A 207 -8.05 11.04 0.60
C MET A 207 -7.51 12.47 0.53
N LEU A 208 -7.24 12.97 -0.68
CA LEU A 208 -6.67 14.31 -0.87
C LEU A 208 -7.71 15.43 -0.97
N ALA A 209 -9.01 15.12 -1.00
CA ALA A 209 -10.06 16.15 -0.98
C ALA A 209 -10.20 16.85 0.38
N GLY A 210 -9.74 16.19 1.46
CA GLY A 210 -9.73 16.74 2.81
C GLY A 210 -8.42 17.47 3.15
N ALA A 211 -8.44 18.26 4.24
CA ALA A 211 -7.24 18.88 4.78
C ALA A 211 -6.23 17.79 5.22
N PRO A 212 -4.91 18.08 5.17
CA PRO A 212 -3.89 17.24 5.76
C PRO A 212 -4.20 16.94 7.23
N HIS A 213 -3.83 15.73 7.67
CA HIS A 213 -3.92 15.32 9.07
C HIS A 213 -3.01 16.16 9.97
N ALA A 214 -1.81 16.47 9.45
CA ALA A 214 -0.82 17.29 10.13
C ALA A 214 -0.08 18.19 9.14
N ILE A 215 0.25 19.43 9.58
CA ILE A 215 0.99 20.41 8.79
C ILE A 215 2.13 20.94 9.66
N PHE A 216 3.34 20.87 9.12
CA PHE A 216 4.58 21.36 9.74
C PHE A 216 5.33 22.29 8.78
N LYS A 217 6.30 23.04 9.29
CA LYS A 217 7.16 23.90 8.45
C LYS A 217 7.93 23.11 7.38
N GLY A 218 8.29 21.85 7.69
CA GLY A 218 9.03 20.95 6.79
C GLY A 218 8.17 20.10 5.88
N GLY A 219 6.84 20.13 5.98
CA GLY A 219 5.98 19.28 5.17
C GLY A 219 4.60 19.06 5.76
N ARG A 220 3.88 18.08 5.22
CA ARG A 220 2.51 17.76 5.63
C ARG A 220 2.17 16.31 5.39
N GLU A 221 1.20 15.81 6.13
CA GLU A 221 0.74 14.42 6.06
C GLU A 221 -0.78 14.34 5.91
N TRP A 222 -1.25 13.49 4.99
CA TRP A 222 -2.60 12.93 4.98
C TRP A 222 -2.52 11.50 5.45
N ARG A 223 -3.39 11.12 6.39
CA ARG A 223 -3.43 9.77 6.94
C ARG A 223 -4.87 9.29 7.00
N ILE A 224 -5.11 8.10 6.46
CA ILE A 224 -6.41 7.46 6.43
C ILE A 224 -6.26 6.06 6.99
N ASP A 225 -6.79 5.88 8.19
CA ASP A 225 -6.91 4.62 8.90
C ASP A 225 -8.39 4.23 9.09
N SER A 226 -8.67 3.13 9.78
CA SER A 226 -10.03 2.64 10.00
C SER A 226 -10.93 3.58 10.81
N THR A 227 -10.38 4.58 11.50
CA THR A 227 -11.19 5.60 12.19
C THR A 227 -11.86 6.58 11.23
N ARG A 228 -11.25 6.80 10.06
CA ARG A 228 -11.74 7.69 9.00
C ARG A 228 -12.34 6.91 7.81
N PHE A 229 -11.84 5.71 7.55
CA PHE A 229 -12.30 4.81 6.50
C PHE A 229 -12.59 3.42 7.11
N PRO A 230 -13.75 3.22 7.75
CA PRO A 230 -14.02 2.09 8.63
C PRO A 230 -13.86 0.71 8.01
N ILE A 231 -14.09 0.58 6.70
CA ILE A 231 -13.93 -0.69 5.99
C ILE A 231 -12.45 -1.12 5.86
N SER A 232 -11.50 -0.16 5.87
CA SER A 232 -10.06 -0.42 5.75
C SER A 232 -9.47 -0.90 7.08
N THR A 233 -9.83 -2.12 7.46
CA THR A 233 -9.50 -2.69 8.79
C THR A 233 -8.10 -3.27 8.89
N THR A 234 -7.41 -3.50 7.77
CA THR A 234 -6.09 -4.13 7.73
C THR A 234 -5.01 -3.30 7.05
N ILE A 235 -5.38 -2.17 6.43
CA ILE A 235 -4.41 -1.30 5.77
C ILE A 235 -4.70 0.16 6.15
N THR A 236 -3.64 0.89 6.51
CA THR A 236 -3.63 2.35 6.66
C THR A 236 -2.81 2.94 5.52
N GLY A 237 -3.32 4.00 4.88
CA GLY A 237 -2.59 4.75 3.86
C GLY A 237 -2.18 6.14 4.33
N VAL A 238 -0.98 6.57 3.92
CA VAL A 238 -0.41 7.90 4.20
C VAL A 238 0.12 8.52 2.92
N ILE A 239 -0.12 9.82 2.72
CA ILE A 239 0.63 10.67 1.79
C ILE A 239 1.48 11.61 2.63
N LEU A 240 2.79 11.55 2.42
CA LEU A 240 3.78 12.40 3.05
C LEU A 240 4.41 13.33 2.02
N ASP A 241 4.24 14.64 2.21
CA ASP A 241 4.97 15.66 1.47
C ASP A 241 6.10 16.22 2.35
N LEU A 242 7.30 16.27 1.80
CA LEU A 242 8.47 16.88 2.47
C LEU A 242 9.05 18.00 1.61
N GLU A 243 9.24 19.17 2.21
CA GLU A 243 9.97 20.30 1.60
C GLU A 243 11.45 19.97 1.43
N PRO A 244 12.20 20.66 0.56
CA PRO A 244 13.64 20.41 0.38
C PRO A 244 14.43 20.47 1.69
N GLY A 245 15.20 19.42 1.96
CA GLY A 245 16.00 19.28 3.19
C GLY A 245 15.20 18.98 4.45
N ALA A 246 13.89 18.75 4.34
CA ALA A 246 13.07 18.35 5.49
C ALA A 246 13.20 16.86 5.78
N LEU A 247 13.02 16.53 7.05
CA LEU A 247 13.17 15.19 7.61
C LEU A 247 11.88 14.78 8.34
N ARG A 248 11.23 13.66 7.91
CA ARG A 248 10.37 12.89 8.80
C ARG A 248 11.27 12.25 9.83
N GLU A 249 11.12 12.68 11.09
CA GLU A 249 12.08 12.38 12.14
C GLU A 249 12.30 10.87 12.36
N LEU A 250 13.34 10.53 13.12
CA LEU A 250 13.61 9.17 13.53
C LEU A 250 12.44 8.63 14.35
N HIS A 251 11.85 7.52 13.91
CA HIS A 251 10.68 6.91 14.53
C HIS A 251 10.59 5.41 14.20
N TRP A 252 9.62 4.73 14.77
CA TRP A 252 9.27 3.35 14.42
C TRP A 252 7.77 3.10 14.59
N HIS A 253 7.28 2.07 13.92
CA HIS A 253 5.91 1.63 14.02
C HIS A 253 5.84 0.35 14.85
N PRO A 254 5.21 0.37 16.06
CA PRO A 254 5.21 -0.79 16.94
C PRO A 254 4.25 -1.90 16.50
N ASN A 255 3.32 -1.62 15.61
CA ASN A 255 2.22 -2.52 15.26
C ASN A 255 2.10 -2.85 13.77
N ALA A 256 3.02 -2.37 12.92
CA ALA A 256 2.92 -2.57 11.48
C ALA A 256 4.29 -2.52 10.79
N ASP A 257 4.37 -3.19 9.65
CA ASP A 257 5.36 -2.91 8.62
C ASP A 257 4.96 -1.65 7.84
N GLU A 258 5.94 -0.99 7.24
CA GLU A 258 5.75 0.17 6.38
C GLU A 258 6.23 -0.14 4.97
N TRP A 259 5.36 0.05 3.96
CA TRP A 259 5.68 -0.03 2.55
C TRP A 259 5.60 1.37 1.94
N GLN A 260 6.62 1.74 1.16
CA GLN A 260 6.83 3.08 0.64
C GLN A 260 6.82 3.06 -0.89
N TYR A 261 6.20 4.07 -1.52
CA TYR A 261 6.32 4.34 -2.96
C TYR A 261 6.56 5.82 -3.19
N VAL A 262 7.64 6.17 -3.87
CA VAL A 262 7.95 7.56 -4.18
C VAL A 262 7.15 8.00 -5.40
N ILE A 263 6.20 8.91 -5.18
CA ILE A 263 5.39 9.49 -6.26
C ILE A 263 6.21 10.54 -7.03
N ASP A 264 6.92 11.40 -6.31
CA ASP A 264 7.74 12.46 -6.90
C ASP A 264 8.90 12.84 -5.97
N GLY A 265 10.03 13.24 -6.56
CA GLY A 265 11.21 13.73 -5.86
C GLY A 265 12.27 12.66 -5.59
N ASN A 266 13.19 13.01 -4.69
CA ASN A 266 14.34 12.17 -4.29
C ASN A 266 14.41 12.13 -2.77
N LEU A 267 14.28 10.95 -2.22
CA LEU A 267 14.25 10.72 -0.80
C LEU A 267 15.41 9.80 -0.38
N THR A 268 15.96 10.06 0.79
CA THR A 268 16.88 9.15 1.47
C THR A 268 16.16 8.56 2.66
N VAL A 269 16.09 7.22 2.71
CA VAL A 269 15.53 6.49 3.84
C VAL A 269 16.66 5.79 4.57
N THR A 270 16.76 6.02 5.88
CA THR A 270 17.75 5.35 6.72
C THR A 270 17.05 4.45 7.72
N MET A 271 17.32 3.14 7.66
CA MET A 271 16.80 2.13 8.57
C MET A 271 17.85 1.74 9.60
N PHE A 272 17.44 1.65 10.85
CA PHE A 272 18.24 1.19 11.97
C PHE A 272 17.81 -0.22 12.41
N GLY A 273 18.81 -1.12 12.51
CA GLY A 273 18.68 -2.42 13.16
C GLY A 273 19.52 -2.47 14.43
N SER A 274 19.25 -3.43 15.31
CA SER A 274 20.02 -3.60 16.53
C SER A 274 21.53 -3.78 16.27
N HIS A 275 22.36 -3.59 17.30
CA HIS A 275 23.82 -3.74 17.26
C HIS A 275 24.54 -2.76 16.32
N GLY A 276 24.05 -1.52 16.22
CA GLY A 276 24.71 -0.47 15.46
C GLY A 276 24.62 -0.65 13.94
N ARG A 277 23.74 -1.50 13.46
CA ARG A 277 23.53 -1.70 12.01
C ARG A 277 22.60 -0.64 11.46
N PHE A 278 23.04 0.01 10.41
CA PHE A 278 22.28 0.97 9.63
C PHE A 278 22.32 0.60 8.17
N ARG A 279 21.26 0.90 7.46
CA ARG A 279 21.26 0.91 6.01
C ARG A 279 20.53 2.14 5.51
N THR A 280 21.15 2.82 4.55
CA THR A 280 20.58 4.00 3.89
C THR A 280 20.37 3.67 2.41
N GLU A 281 19.17 3.92 1.91
CA GLU A 281 18.82 3.78 0.50
C GLU A 281 18.34 5.13 -0.05
N GLN A 282 18.72 5.42 -1.29
CA GLN A 282 18.16 6.54 -2.05
C GLN A 282 17.01 6.03 -2.90
N LEU A 283 15.83 6.62 -2.71
CA LEU A 283 14.62 6.31 -3.45
C LEU A 283 14.27 7.48 -4.37
N HIS A 284 13.96 7.15 -5.62
CA HIS A 284 13.52 8.09 -6.65
C HIS A 284 12.07 7.80 -7.02
N ALA A 285 11.44 8.68 -7.79
CA ALA A 285 10.09 8.45 -8.29
C ALA A 285 9.98 7.07 -8.97
N GLY A 286 8.99 6.28 -8.53
CA GLY A 286 8.76 4.91 -8.98
C GLY A 286 9.51 3.81 -8.22
N ASP A 287 10.35 4.18 -7.25
CA ASP A 287 10.99 3.22 -6.35
C ASP A 287 10.10 2.91 -5.15
N VAL A 288 10.25 1.71 -4.62
CA VAL A 288 9.63 1.29 -3.36
C VAL A 288 10.66 1.03 -2.28
N GLY A 289 10.28 1.30 -1.03
CA GLY A 289 11.01 0.96 0.16
C GLY A 289 10.17 0.10 1.10
N TYR A 290 10.82 -0.58 2.04
CA TYR A 290 10.14 -1.39 3.05
C TYR A 290 10.85 -1.34 4.39
N ILE A 291 10.10 -1.00 5.44
CA ILE A 291 10.58 -1.00 6.82
C ILE A 291 9.78 -2.02 7.62
N PRO A 292 10.43 -3.06 8.18
CA PRO A 292 9.75 -4.03 9.02
C PRO A 292 9.28 -3.41 10.34
N GLN A 293 8.22 -3.97 10.90
CA GLN A 293 7.67 -3.58 12.20
C GLN A 293 8.76 -3.44 13.27
N GLY A 294 8.75 -2.33 14.00
CA GLY A 294 9.67 -2.07 15.12
C GLY A 294 11.06 -1.57 14.70
N TYR A 295 11.39 -1.51 13.42
CA TYR A 295 12.68 -0.98 12.97
C TYR A 295 12.66 0.56 12.95
N GLY A 296 13.63 1.18 13.63
CA GLY A 296 13.81 2.63 13.61
C GLY A 296 14.20 3.12 12.22
N HIS A 297 13.62 4.24 11.78
CA HIS A 297 13.94 4.82 10.48
C HIS A 297 13.65 6.32 10.42
N SER A 298 14.13 6.93 9.35
CA SER A 298 13.85 8.32 8.99
C SER A 298 13.77 8.48 7.48
N ILE A 299 13.03 9.51 7.02
CA ILE A 299 12.85 9.83 5.61
C ILE A 299 13.26 11.29 5.41
N GLU A 300 14.25 11.55 4.56
CA GLU A 300 14.78 12.88 4.28
C GLU A 300 14.59 13.24 2.81
N ASN A 301 14.10 14.44 2.55
CA ASN A 301 14.09 14.97 1.19
C ASN A 301 15.46 15.58 0.86
N VAL A 302 16.26 14.88 0.08
CA VAL A 302 17.58 15.34 -0.39
C VAL A 302 17.54 16.06 -1.73
N GLY A 303 16.36 16.19 -2.31
CA GLY A 303 16.15 16.92 -3.56
C GLY A 303 16.05 18.43 -3.37
N SER A 304 16.03 19.15 -4.51
CA SER A 304 15.87 20.62 -4.55
C SER A 304 14.41 21.09 -4.67
N LYS A 305 13.47 20.15 -4.76
CA LYS A 305 12.02 20.38 -4.83
C LYS A 305 11.31 19.57 -3.74
N ALA A 306 10.07 19.92 -3.45
CA ALA A 306 9.23 19.11 -2.58
C ALA A 306 9.10 17.68 -3.13
N SER A 307 9.12 16.70 -2.23
CA SER A 307 8.93 15.28 -2.56
C SER A 307 7.59 14.79 -2.03
N ARG A 308 7.01 13.82 -2.69
CA ARG A 308 5.78 13.14 -2.28
C ARG A 308 5.98 11.64 -2.24
N MET A 309 5.60 11.02 -1.13
CA MET A 309 5.65 9.59 -0.91
C MET A 309 4.26 9.08 -0.51
N LEU A 310 3.84 7.96 -1.12
CA LEU A 310 2.75 7.14 -0.65
C LEU A 310 3.31 6.08 0.31
N ILE A 311 2.66 5.91 1.45
CA ILE A 311 3.06 4.91 2.45
C ILE A 311 1.84 4.07 2.82
N GLY A 312 2.04 2.75 2.89
CA GLY A 312 1.04 1.78 3.33
C GLY A 312 1.53 0.99 4.54
N PHE A 313 0.62 0.74 5.48
CA PHE A 313 0.86 -0.05 6.69
C PHE A 313 -0.09 -1.23 6.72
N ASN A 314 0.38 -2.43 7.07
CA ASN A 314 -0.45 -3.64 7.20
C ASN A 314 -1.25 -3.68 8.50
N THR A 315 -1.89 -2.58 8.82
CA THR A 315 -2.77 -2.41 9.99
C THR A 315 -3.87 -1.39 9.69
N GLY A 316 -5.06 -1.60 10.21
CA GLY A 316 -6.13 -0.60 10.16
C GLY A 316 -6.00 0.53 11.19
N THR A 317 -5.00 0.46 12.09
CA THR A 317 -4.78 1.45 13.16
C THR A 317 -3.35 1.94 13.11
N TYR A 318 -3.17 3.22 12.79
CA TYR A 318 -1.84 3.83 12.74
C TYR A 318 -1.25 4.02 14.14
N GLN A 319 0.00 3.58 14.32
CA GLN A 319 0.80 3.87 15.51
C GLN A 319 2.23 4.23 15.10
N ALA A 320 2.80 5.24 15.75
CA ALA A 320 4.21 5.59 15.63
C ALA A 320 4.75 6.02 16.98
N ILE A 321 6.03 5.79 17.21
CA ILE A 321 6.77 6.33 18.34
C ILE A 321 7.92 7.15 17.78
N ASP A 322 7.81 8.46 17.94
CA ASP A 322 8.80 9.42 17.48
C ASP A 322 9.91 9.60 18.52
N LEU A 323 11.17 9.69 18.05
CA LEU A 323 12.32 9.75 18.94
C LEU A 323 12.30 11.01 19.82
N SER A 324 11.88 12.14 19.28
CA SER A 324 11.76 13.39 20.04
C SER A 324 10.73 13.28 21.16
N ALA A 325 9.58 12.63 20.90
CA ALA A 325 8.55 12.35 21.90
C ALA A 325 9.06 11.39 22.99
N TRP A 326 9.80 10.36 22.61
CA TRP A 326 10.40 9.43 23.57
C TRP A 326 11.43 10.11 24.47
N ILE A 327 12.32 10.94 23.92
CA ILE A 327 13.28 11.74 24.72
C ILE A 327 12.54 12.72 25.63
N ALA A 328 11.55 13.45 25.12
CA ALA A 328 10.78 14.39 25.91
C ALA A 328 9.99 13.75 27.05
N GLY A 329 9.57 12.51 26.90
CA GLY A 329 8.83 11.73 27.90
C GLY A 329 9.69 11.14 29.01
N ASN A 330 11.03 11.20 28.92
CA ASN A 330 11.93 10.66 29.93
C ASN A 330 12.47 11.75 30.88
N PRO A 331 12.68 11.43 32.18
CA PRO A 331 13.38 12.30 33.11
C PRO A 331 14.80 12.63 32.61
N VAL A 332 15.23 13.88 32.80
CA VAL A 332 16.54 14.36 32.32
C VAL A 332 17.71 13.57 32.95
N ASP A 333 17.61 13.16 34.21
CA ASP A 333 18.60 12.37 34.92
C ASP A 333 18.70 10.93 34.39
N VAL A 334 17.59 10.34 33.93
CA VAL A 334 17.58 9.03 33.26
C VAL A 334 18.32 9.12 31.94
N LEU A 335 18.04 10.14 31.12
CA LEU A 335 18.74 10.38 29.87
C LEU A 335 20.25 10.64 30.10
N ALA A 336 20.57 11.50 31.05
CA ALA A 336 21.95 11.81 31.42
C ALA A 336 22.74 10.55 31.82
N THR A 337 22.13 9.70 32.62
CA THR A 337 22.71 8.42 33.05
C THR A 337 22.89 7.48 31.86
N ASN A 338 21.83 7.29 31.04
CA ASN A 338 21.84 6.37 29.89
C ASN A 338 22.93 6.72 28.88
N PHE A 339 23.11 8.00 28.58
CA PHE A 339 24.04 8.46 27.56
C PHE A 339 25.42 8.88 28.11
N GLY A 340 25.62 8.90 29.42
CA GLY A 340 26.87 9.37 30.04
C GLY A 340 27.15 10.85 29.71
N LYS A 341 26.09 11.70 29.64
CA LYS A 341 26.18 13.11 29.28
C LYS A 341 25.58 13.99 30.38
N PRO A 342 25.99 15.27 30.48
CA PRO A 342 25.45 16.15 31.52
C PRO A 342 23.96 16.43 31.30
N PRO A 343 23.15 16.58 32.37
CA PRO A 343 21.72 16.87 32.30
C PRO A 343 21.39 18.11 31.43
N SER A 344 22.23 19.13 31.48
CA SER A 344 22.08 20.36 30.72
C SER A 344 22.07 20.21 29.19
N LEU A 345 22.56 19.05 28.67
CA LEU A 345 22.42 18.71 27.26
C LEU A 345 20.95 18.41 26.94
N PHE A 346 20.32 17.57 27.76
CA PHE A 346 18.95 17.09 27.52
C PHE A 346 17.89 18.16 27.79
N GLU A 347 18.20 19.20 28.57
CA GLU A 347 17.35 20.38 28.76
C GLU A 347 17.16 21.16 27.46
N LYS A 348 18.08 21.03 26.49
CA LYS A 348 18.04 21.69 25.18
C LYS A 348 17.22 20.93 24.13
N PHE A 349 16.88 19.67 24.37
CA PHE A 349 16.09 18.89 23.43
C PHE A 349 14.63 19.42 23.34
N PRO A 350 13.97 19.26 22.18
CA PRO A 350 12.56 19.61 22.05
C PRO A 350 11.70 18.95 23.12
N ARG A 351 10.77 19.68 23.70
CA ARG A 351 9.78 19.18 24.66
C ARG A 351 8.45 18.84 24.01
N LYS A 352 8.39 18.92 22.69
CA LYS A 352 7.24 18.59 21.86
C LYS A 352 7.71 17.64 20.77
N ASP A 353 6.79 16.87 20.28
CA ASP A 353 6.94 16.05 19.07
C ASP A 353 7.40 16.94 17.89
N VAL A 354 8.48 16.54 17.24
CA VAL A 354 9.02 17.22 16.05
C VAL A 354 8.28 16.81 14.81
N PHE A 355 8.01 15.52 14.67
CA PHE A 355 7.36 14.84 13.58
C PHE A 355 8.00 15.09 12.20
N ILE A 356 7.96 16.33 11.67
CA ILE A 356 8.69 16.75 10.46
C ILE A 356 9.58 17.94 10.80
N ALA A 357 10.89 17.68 10.83
CA ALA A 357 11.90 18.73 11.01
C ALA A 357 12.09 19.49 9.67
N PRO A 358 12.06 20.83 9.68
CA PRO A 358 12.38 21.61 8.49
C PRO A 358 13.88 21.60 8.21
N ASN A 359 14.27 21.98 7.01
CA ASN A 359 15.65 22.34 6.70
C ASN A 359 16.11 23.47 7.63
N GLN A 360 17.32 23.33 8.20
CA GLN A 360 17.91 24.32 9.14
C GLN A 360 18.56 25.49 8.40
#